data_3a873f2fcab2bc4f85e889bdae370201
#
_entry.id   3a873f2fcab2bc4f85e889bdae370201
#
_cell.length_a   1.000
_cell.length_b   1.000
_cell.length_c   1.000
_cell.angle_alpha   90.00
_cell.angle_beta   90.00
_cell.angle_gamma   90.00
#
_symmetry.space_group_name_H-M   'P 1'
#
loop_
_entity.id
_entity.type
_entity.pdbx_description
1 polymer ?
#
loop_
_entity_poly.entity_id
_entity_poly.type
_entity_poly.pdbx_seq_one_letter_code
_entity_poly.pdbx_strand_id
1 'polypeptide(L)'
;MRFSDRYSIPRELAALYDFVNSLDLRRYREQGVRHTPSDALASRAEAQAWMRAHDLLMPRRLLSKEEYRRALALRQALRAFIEAAPAKRSKNRDIGEGLETAAAAFPLLLTTAQHGLALSPKGANRLGHILAELNHLVETAQLDRLKMCESPECHWVFFDRTKPANRRWCSSDRCGNRVKVRAFRERHRSDGGGARL
;
A
#
# COMPACT_ATOMS: atom_id res chain seq x y z
N MET A 1 -4.02 -6.45 -15.82
CA MET A 1 -5.14 -6.24 -14.88
C MET A 1 -4.57 -5.55 -13.66
N ARG A 2 -5.08 -4.38 -13.29
CA ARG A 2 -4.64 -3.64 -12.10
C ARG A 2 -5.14 -4.33 -10.83
N PHE A 3 -4.41 -4.22 -9.74
CA PHE A 3 -4.88 -4.75 -8.44
C PHE A 3 -6.14 -4.03 -7.96
N SER A 4 -6.22 -2.72 -8.19
CA SER A 4 -7.40 -1.91 -7.90
C SER A 4 -8.67 -2.47 -8.56
N ASP A 5 -8.59 -2.91 -9.81
CA ASP A 5 -9.71 -3.55 -10.52
C ASP A 5 -10.06 -4.90 -9.88
N ARG A 6 -9.04 -5.74 -9.65
CA ARG A 6 -9.22 -7.08 -9.07
C ARG A 6 -9.88 -7.05 -7.68
N TYR A 7 -9.55 -6.06 -6.87
CA TYR A 7 -10.09 -5.92 -5.52
C TYR A 7 -11.22 -4.88 -5.43
N SER A 8 -11.71 -4.41 -6.58
CA SER A 8 -12.80 -3.44 -6.72
C SER A 8 -12.58 -2.19 -5.85
N ILE A 9 -11.38 -1.64 -5.85
CA ILE A 9 -11.04 -0.43 -5.09
C ILE A 9 -11.73 0.80 -5.71
N PRO A 10 -12.22 1.76 -4.92
CA PRO A 10 -12.73 3.02 -5.44
C PRO A 10 -11.73 3.68 -6.39
N ARG A 11 -12.23 4.30 -7.47
CA ARG A 11 -11.36 4.92 -8.50
C ARG A 11 -10.45 6.00 -7.92
N GLU A 12 -10.96 6.70 -6.91
CA GLU A 12 -10.30 7.78 -6.19
C GLU A 12 -9.09 7.31 -5.37
N LEU A 13 -8.85 5.99 -5.29
CA LEU A 13 -7.76 5.37 -4.54
C LEU A 13 -6.95 4.39 -5.38
N ALA A 14 -7.26 4.28 -6.66
CA ALA A 14 -6.73 3.22 -7.50
C ALA A 14 -5.21 3.31 -7.67
N ALA A 15 -4.66 4.50 -7.91
CA ALA A 15 -3.23 4.69 -8.12
C ALA A 15 -2.44 4.49 -6.82
N LEU A 16 -2.92 5.02 -5.70
CA LEU A 16 -2.32 4.81 -4.37
C LEU A 16 -2.30 3.32 -4.03
N TYR A 17 -3.44 2.64 -4.19
CA TYR A 17 -3.56 1.21 -3.89
C TYR A 17 -2.62 0.35 -4.72
N ASP A 18 -2.59 0.57 -6.03
CA ASP A 18 -1.72 -0.17 -6.95
C ASP A 18 -0.24 0.13 -6.67
N PHE A 19 0.09 1.39 -6.37
CA PHE A 19 1.47 1.80 -6.10
C PHE A 19 2.04 1.18 -4.83
N VAL A 20 1.32 1.21 -3.71
CA VAL A 20 1.82 0.61 -2.47
C VAL A 20 1.88 -0.92 -2.54
N ASN A 21 1.03 -1.55 -3.35
CA ASN A 21 1.01 -2.98 -3.62
C ASN A 21 1.87 -3.41 -4.82
N SER A 22 2.55 -2.49 -5.51
CA SER A 22 3.57 -2.82 -6.50
C SER A 22 4.72 -3.63 -5.91
N LEU A 23 4.93 -3.55 -4.60
CA LEU A 23 5.75 -4.45 -3.80
C LEU A 23 4.85 -5.53 -3.17
N ASP A 24 4.86 -6.72 -3.73
CA ASP A 24 4.14 -7.89 -3.22
C ASP A 24 5.07 -8.73 -2.35
N LEU A 25 4.78 -8.80 -1.05
CA LEU A 25 5.56 -9.56 -0.07
C LEU A 25 4.91 -10.89 0.32
N ARG A 26 3.84 -11.30 -0.34
CA ARG A 26 3.10 -12.51 -0.01
C ARG A 26 3.93 -13.77 -0.20
N ARG A 27 3.95 -14.62 0.83
CA ARG A 27 4.76 -15.86 0.88
C ARG A 27 3.92 -17.03 1.38
N TYR A 28 2.84 -17.34 0.68
CA TYR A 28 1.96 -18.43 1.08
C TYR A 28 1.41 -19.20 -0.11
N ARG A 29 0.81 -20.36 0.15
CA ARG A 29 0.03 -21.11 -0.83
C ARG A 29 -1.47 -20.85 -0.64
N GLU A 30 -2.16 -20.71 -1.75
CA GLU A 30 -3.60 -20.55 -1.81
C GLU A 30 -4.15 -21.35 -2.98
N GLN A 31 -5.08 -22.27 -2.69
CA GLN A 31 -5.71 -23.14 -3.72
C GLN A 31 -4.67 -23.77 -4.67
N GLY A 32 -3.57 -24.28 -4.11
CA GLY A 32 -2.48 -24.88 -4.88
C GLY A 32 -1.48 -23.88 -5.49
N VAL A 33 -1.83 -22.62 -5.63
CA VAL A 33 -0.96 -21.56 -6.17
C VAL A 33 -0.02 -21.03 -5.08
N ARG A 34 1.28 -21.03 -5.37
CA ARG A 34 2.29 -20.43 -4.50
C ARG A 34 2.45 -18.95 -4.83
N HIS A 35 2.21 -18.09 -3.85
CA HIS A 35 2.59 -16.69 -3.93
C HIS A 35 4.07 -16.55 -3.56
N THR A 36 4.83 -15.89 -4.42
CA THR A 36 6.24 -15.54 -4.20
C THR A 36 6.37 -14.02 -4.21
N PRO A 37 7.22 -13.46 -3.36
CA PRO A 37 7.46 -12.02 -3.36
C PRO A 37 7.90 -11.54 -4.75
N SER A 38 7.38 -10.37 -5.12
CA SER A 38 7.75 -9.69 -6.37
C SER A 38 7.71 -8.18 -6.19
N ASP A 39 8.50 -7.48 -6.98
CA ASP A 39 8.51 -6.02 -7.02
C ASP A 39 8.32 -5.55 -8.46
N ALA A 40 7.18 -4.94 -8.76
CA ALA A 40 6.91 -4.38 -10.09
C ALA A 40 7.77 -3.14 -10.40
N LEU A 41 8.51 -2.62 -9.42
CA LEU A 41 9.45 -1.51 -9.55
C LEU A 41 10.90 -1.95 -9.26
N ALA A 42 11.25 -3.22 -9.48
CA ALA A 42 12.56 -3.78 -9.14
C ALA A 42 13.72 -3.12 -9.89
N SER A 43 13.48 -2.63 -11.09
CA SER A 43 14.42 -1.84 -11.87
C SER A 43 13.80 -0.56 -12.40
N ARG A 44 14.64 0.40 -12.83
CA ARG A 44 14.15 1.65 -13.44
C ARG A 44 13.31 1.39 -14.71
N ALA A 45 13.67 0.39 -15.50
CA ALA A 45 12.95 0.02 -16.71
C ALA A 45 11.54 -0.54 -16.37
N GLU A 46 11.47 -1.44 -15.40
CA GLU A 46 10.21 -1.99 -14.90
C GLU A 46 9.33 -0.91 -14.26
N ALA A 47 9.92 -0.05 -13.42
CA ALA A 47 9.22 1.09 -12.83
C ALA A 47 8.65 2.03 -13.91
N GLN A 48 9.42 2.34 -14.97
CA GLN A 48 8.96 3.16 -16.08
C GLN A 48 7.78 2.51 -16.82
N ALA A 49 7.87 1.21 -17.11
CA ALA A 49 6.81 0.46 -17.77
C ALA A 49 5.53 0.41 -16.88
N TRP A 50 5.71 0.13 -15.60
CA TRP A 50 4.62 0.09 -14.64
C TRP A 50 3.93 1.45 -14.50
N MET A 51 4.69 2.53 -14.32
CA MET A 51 4.15 3.89 -14.19
C MET A 51 3.37 4.33 -15.44
N ARG A 52 3.82 3.95 -16.65
CA ARG A 52 3.08 4.21 -17.89
C ARG A 52 1.75 3.44 -17.93
N ALA A 53 1.77 2.17 -17.55
CA ALA A 53 0.56 1.33 -17.51
C ALA A 53 -0.48 1.83 -16.49
N HIS A 54 -0.05 2.64 -15.51
CA HIS A 54 -0.90 3.24 -14.48
C HIS A 54 -1.14 4.75 -14.67
N ASP A 55 -0.80 5.30 -15.85
CA ASP A 55 -0.98 6.72 -16.19
C ASP A 55 -0.22 7.69 -15.26
N LEU A 56 0.80 7.19 -14.56
CA LEU A 56 1.65 7.96 -13.65
C LEU A 56 2.91 8.55 -14.31
N LEU A 57 3.13 8.26 -15.58
CA LEU A 57 4.21 8.82 -16.40
C LEU A 57 3.70 9.08 -17.81
N MET A 58 4.01 10.26 -18.35
CA MET A 58 3.64 10.62 -19.72
C MET A 58 4.22 9.64 -20.76
N PRO A 59 3.51 9.31 -21.85
CA PRO A 59 3.86 8.19 -22.74
C PRO A 59 5.28 8.19 -23.29
N ARG A 60 5.81 9.34 -23.71
CA ARG A 60 7.17 9.45 -24.29
C ARG A 60 8.25 9.88 -23.32
N ARG A 61 7.88 10.09 -22.04
CA ARG A 61 8.84 10.52 -21.03
C ARG A 61 9.67 9.35 -20.53
N LEU A 62 10.96 9.56 -20.35
CA LEU A 62 11.86 8.62 -19.69
C LEU A 62 11.92 8.95 -18.18
N LEU A 63 11.93 7.90 -17.38
CA LEU A 63 12.13 8.02 -15.93
C LEU A 63 13.64 8.19 -15.66
N SER A 64 14.04 9.29 -15.06
CA SER A 64 15.44 9.50 -14.68
C SER A 64 15.81 8.59 -13.48
N LYS A 65 17.13 8.43 -13.24
CA LYS A 65 17.63 7.66 -12.08
C LYS A 65 17.18 8.28 -10.76
N GLU A 66 17.15 9.60 -10.71
CA GLU A 66 16.72 10.33 -9.52
C GLU A 66 15.22 10.20 -9.27
N GLU A 67 14.39 10.35 -10.28
CA GLU A 67 12.94 10.16 -10.18
C GLU A 67 12.59 8.72 -9.75
N TYR A 68 13.33 7.74 -10.26
CA TYR A 68 13.17 6.34 -9.84
C TYR A 68 13.48 6.16 -8.35
N ARG A 69 14.60 6.72 -7.84
CA ARG A 69 14.93 6.68 -6.42
C ARG A 69 13.86 7.33 -5.55
N ARG A 70 13.36 8.51 -5.96
CA ARG A 70 12.28 9.22 -5.27
C ARG A 70 10.98 8.44 -5.26
N ALA A 71 10.64 7.76 -6.37
CA ALA A 71 9.46 6.89 -6.42
C ALA A 71 9.57 5.73 -5.42
N LEU A 72 10.72 5.06 -5.33
CA LEU A 72 10.93 4.00 -4.34
C LEU A 72 10.87 4.53 -2.90
N ALA A 73 11.48 5.69 -2.64
CA ALA A 73 11.42 6.33 -1.31
C ALA A 73 9.98 6.68 -0.91
N LEU A 74 9.18 7.23 -1.82
CA LEU A 74 7.77 7.52 -1.58
C LEU A 74 6.98 6.23 -1.28
N ARG A 75 7.17 5.16 -2.08
CA ARG A 75 6.50 3.88 -1.81
C ARG A 75 6.86 3.32 -0.44
N GLN A 76 8.15 3.36 -0.08
CA GLN A 76 8.63 2.90 1.21
C GLN A 76 8.00 3.69 2.37
N ALA A 77 8.00 5.02 2.28
CA ALA A 77 7.43 5.90 3.30
C ALA A 77 5.92 5.69 3.45
N LEU A 78 5.18 5.58 2.34
CA LEU A 78 3.74 5.26 2.35
C LEU A 78 3.46 3.91 3.01
N ARG A 79 4.24 2.87 2.68
CA ARG A 79 4.07 1.55 3.29
C ARG A 79 4.34 1.58 4.78
N ALA A 80 5.41 2.23 5.24
CA ALA A 80 5.72 2.41 6.66
C ALA A 80 4.61 3.16 7.40
N PHE A 81 4.06 4.21 6.79
CA PHE A 81 2.94 4.96 7.35
C PHE A 81 1.67 4.10 7.46
N ILE A 82 1.36 3.31 6.43
CA ILE A 82 0.16 2.44 6.41
C ILE A 82 0.31 1.25 7.38
N GLU A 83 1.52 0.73 7.56
CA GLU A 83 1.81 -0.35 8.50
C GLU A 83 1.58 0.06 9.95
N ALA A 84 1.88 1.30 10.28
CA ALA A 84 1.58 1.83 11.61
C ALA A 84 0.06 1.79 11.88
N ALA A 85 -0.30 1.29 13.08
CA ALA A 85 -1.70 1.31 13.50
C ALA A 85 -2.26 2.75 13.48
N PRO A 86 -3.52 2.96 13.06
CA PRO A 86 -4.11 4.31 12.93
C PRO A 86 -3.86 5.22 14.12
N ALA A 87 -4.10 4.74 15.35
CA ALA A 87 -3.88 5.50 16.58
C ALA A 87 -2.39 5.87 16.86
N LYS A 88 -1.45 5.28 16.13
CA LYS A 88 -0.01 5.52 16.27
C LYS A 88 0.55 6.40 15.14
N ARG A 89 -0.16 6.56 14.02
CA ARG A 89 0.33 7.30 12.84
C ARG A 89 0.68 8.75 13.16
N SER A 90 -0.22 9.45 13.82
CA SER A 90 -0.02 10.85 14.22
C SER A 90 0.95 11.04 15.39
N LYS A 91 1.25 9.98 16.13
CA LYS A 91 2.13 10.02 17.33
C LYS A 91 3.56 9.61 17.04
N ASN A 92 3.80 8.96 15.91
CA ASN A 92 5.14 8.53 15.52
C ASN A 92 5.76 9.58 14.58
N ARG A 93 6.57 10.45 15.17
CA ARG A 93 7.20 11.55 14.47
C ARG A 93 8.09 11.10 13.32
N ASP A 94 8.89 10.04 13.51
CA ASP A 94 9.83 9.54 12.49
C ASP A 94 9.09 9.06 11.23
N ILE A 95 7.94 8.41 11.41
CA ILE A 95 7.09 7.96 10.28
C ILE A 95 6.48 9.16 9.56
N GLY A 96 6.03 10.17 10.30
CA GLY A 96 5.49 11.42 9.73
C GLY A 96 6.55 12.16 8.93
N GLU A 97 7.69 12.44 9.51
CA GLU A 97 8.82 13.14 8.87
C GLU A 97 9.36 12.40 7.65
N GLY A 98 9.40 11.04 7.72
CA GLY A 98 9.79 10.20 6.59
C GLY A 98 8.83 10.34 5.40
N LEU A 99 7.52 10.37 5.67
CA LEU A 99 6.52 10.57 4.63
C LEU A 99 6.56 11.99 4.06
N GLU A 100 6.67 13.01 4.91
CA GLU A 100 6.79 14.42 4.50
C GLU A 100 8.01 14.63 3.60
N THR A 101 9.18 14.10 4.00
CA THR A 101 10.42 14.17 3.22
C THR A 101 10.27 13.51 1.84
N ALA A 102 9.67 12.33 1.79
CA ALA A 102 9.46 11.62 0.52
C ALA A 102 8.42 12.32 -0.37
N ALA A 103 7.36 12.87 0.23
CA ALA A 103 6.28 13.57 -0.48
C ALA A 103 6.73 14.92 -1.06
N ALA A 104 7.67 15.63 -0.42
CA ALA A 104 8.19 16.91 -0.89
C ALA A 104 8.77 16.86 -2.33
N ALA A 105 9.18 15.69 -2.79
CA ALA A 105 9.65 15.49 -4.16
C ALA A 105 8.52 15.52 -5.22
N PHE A 106 7.24 15.50 -4.81
CA PHE A 106 6.07 15.40 -5.67
C PHE A 106 5.04 16.50 -5.38
N PRO A 107 5.37 17.77 -5.66
CA PRO A 107 4.51 18.90 -5.31
C PRO A 107 3.19 18.84 -6.09
N LEU A 108 2.12 19.21 -5.38
CA LEU A 108 0.79 19.38 -5.94
C LEU A 108 0.52 20.88 -6.17
N LEU A 109 -0.24 21.16 -7.21
CA LEU A 109 -0.75 22.50 -7.51
C LEU A 109 -2.26 22.49 -7.41
N LEU A 110 -2.83 23.56 -6.89
CA LEU A 110 -4.25 23.81 -6.99
C LEU A 110 -4.57 24.26 -8.41
N THR A 111 -5.43 23.53 -9.09
CA THR A 111 -5.83 23.79 -10.48
C THR A 111 -7.37 23.84 -10.57
N THR A 112 -7.87 24.54 -11.59
CA THR A 112 -9.29 24.50 -11.93
C THR A 112 -9.63 23.14 -12.57
N ALA A 113 -10.74 22.54 -12.15
CA ALA A 113 -11.30 21.31 -12.67
C ALA A 113 -12.76 21.52 -13.07
N GLN A 114 -13.37 20.53 -13.72
CA GLN A 114 -14.73 20.61 -14.23
C GLN A 114 -15.79 21.00 -13.17
N HIS A 115 -15.54 20.64 -11.91
CA HIS A 115 -16.47 20.90 -10.78
C HIS A 115 -15.84 21.76 -9.67
N GLY A 116 -14.91 22.63 -9.99
CA GLY A 116 -14.25 23.52 -9.02
C GLY A 116 -12.74 23.45 -9.03
N LEU A 117 -12.13 23.28 -7.86
CA LEU A 117 -10.68 23.20 -7.68
C LEU A 117 -10.25 21.77 -7.37
N ALA A 118 -9.09 21.38 -7.87
CA ALA A 118 -8.47 20.07 -7.60
C ALA A 118 -6.97 20.20 -7.37
N LEU A 119 -6.41 19.29 -6.58
CA LEU A 119 -4.97 19.10 -6.44
C LEU A 119 -4.46 18.27 -7.62
N SER A 120 -3.52 18.81 -8.37
CA SER A 120 -2.92 18.17 -9.53
C SER A 120 -1.41 18.12 -9.43
N PRO A 121 -0.74 17.04 -9.90
CA PRO A 121 0.71 16.96 -9.89
C PRO A 121 1.33 18.04 -10.74
N LYS A 122 2.43 18.64 -10.26
CA LYS A 122 3.24 19.53 -11.06
C LYS A 122 4.15 18.72 -12.00
N GLY A 123 4.06 19.00 -13.28
CA GLY A 123 4.98 18.44 -14.29
C GLY A 123 4.56 17.10 -14.88
N ALA A 124 5.50 16.45 -15.56
CA ALA A 124 5.25 15.24 -16.35
C ALA A 124 5.36 13.92 -15.55
N ASN A 125 5.91 13.97 -14.34
CA ASN A 125 5.87 12.87 -13.39
C ASN A 125 4.61 13.03 -12.54
N ARG A 126 3.67 12.12 -12.72
CA ARG A 126 2.34 12.19 -12.12
C ARG A 126 2.22 11.45 -10.78
N LEU A 127 3.32 11.04 -10.15
CA LEU A 127 3.27 10.39 -8.83
C LEU A 127 2.61 11.25 -7.74
N GLY A 128 2.55 12.57 -7.93
CA GLY A 128 1.74 13.43 -7.07
C GLY A 128 0.25 13.05 -7.00
N HIS A 129 -0.31 12.34 -8.00
CA HIS A 129 -1.69 11.81 -7.91
C HIS A 129 -1.87 10.88 -6.72
N ILE A 130 -0.86 10.10 -6.39
CA ILE A 130 -0.88 9.20 -5.21
C ILE A 130 -1.07 10.01 -3.92
N LEU A 131 -0.41 11.17 -3.84
CA LEU A 131 -0.55 12.07 -2.69
C LEU A 131 -1.92 12.77 -2.68
N ALA A 132 -2.46 13.11 -3.85
CA ALA A 132 -3.82 13.67 -3.95
C ALA A 132 -4.88 12.63 -3.52
N GLU A 133 -4.73 11.36 -3.90
CA GLU A 133 -5.60 10.27 -3.42
C GLU A 133 -5.45 10.02 -1.92
N LEU A 134 -4.22 10.13 -1.37
CA LEU A 134 -4.00 10.05 0.07
C LEU A 134 -4.69 11.20 0.81
N ASN A 135 -4.58 12.43 0.28
CA ASN A 135 -5.25 13.61 0.84
C ASN A 135 -6.78 13.45 0.81
N HIS A 136 -7.33 12.89 -0.28
CA HIS A 136 -8.76 12.58 -0.36
C HIS A 136 -9.23 11.67 0.79
N LEU A 137 -8.42 10.68 1.19
CA LEU A 137 -8.74 9.85 2.36
C LEU A 137 -8.72 10.63 3.67
N VAL A 138 -7.86 11.64 3.79
CA VAL A 138 -7.85 12.53 4.96
C VAL A 138 -9.11 13.39 5.00
N GLU A 139 -9.43 14.06 3.90
CA GLU A 139 -10.59 14.94 3.77
C GLU A 139 -11.93 14.21 4.01
N THR A 140 -12.00 12.95 3.61
CA THR A 140 -13.21 12.11 3.78
C THR A 140 -13.21 11.29 5.07
N ALA A 141 -12.25 11.51 5.98
CA ALA A 141 -12.07 10.76 7.23
C ALA A 141 -11.99 9.22 7.02
N GLN A 142 -11.41 8.80 5.89
CA GLN A 142 -11.29 7.38 5.53
C GLN A 142 -9.84 6.85 5.59
N LEU A 143 -8.88 7.68 6.00
CA LEU A 143 -7.47 7.30 6.05
C LEU A 143 -7.23 6.04 6.91
N ASP A 144 -7.97 5.87 8.00
CA ASP A 144 -7.84 4.73 8.90
C ASP A 144 -8.41 3.42 8.33
N ARG A 145 -9.10 3.49 7.20
CA ARG A 145 -9.54 2.32 6.44
C ARG A 145 -8.46 1.75 5.52
N LEU A 146 -7.44 2.53 5.21
CA LEU A 146 -6.27 2.06 4.46
C LEU A 146 -5.29 1.40 5.44
N LYS A 147 -5.12 0.08 5.35
CA LYS A 147 -4.40 -0.73 6.33
C LYS A 147 -3.46 -1.71 5.66
N MET A 148 -2.43 -2.13 6.38
CA MET A 148 -1.60 -3.27 6.01
C MET A 148 -2.08 -4.54 6.74
N CYS A 149 -2.06 -5.65 6.03
CA CYS A 149 -2.42 -6.95 6.59
C CYS A 149 -1.38 -7.36 7.65
N GLU A 150 -1.83 -7.64 8.87
CA GLU A 150 -0.98 -8.03 9.99
C GLU A 150 -0.46 -9.49 9.90
N SER A 151 -0.83 -10.24 8.87
CA SER A 151 -0.26 -11.57 8.64
C SER A 151 1.21 -11.46 8.25
N PRO A 152 2.15 -12.11 8.97
CA PRO A 152 3.60 -12.00 8.72
C PRO A 152 4.03 -12.54 7.36
N GLU A 153 3.17 -13.28 6.68
CA GLU A 153 3.41 -13.82 5.34
C GLU A 153 2.71 -13.01 4.24
N CYS A 154 2.08 -11.86 4.56
CA CYS A 154 1.23 -11.14 3.63
C CYS A 154 1.68 -9.69 3.40
N HIS A 155 1.57 -8.81 4.39
CA HIS A 155 1.86 -7.37 4.30
C HIS A 155 1.18 -6.67 3.12
N TRP A 156 0.04 -7.20 2.64
CA TRP A 156 -0.75 -6.60 1.58
C TRP A 156 -1.51 -5.40 2.10
N VAL A 157 -1.46 -4.28 1.40
CA VAL A 157 -2.27 -3.10 1.74
C VAL A 157 -3.69 -3.33 1.25
N PHE A 158 -4.68 -3.07 2.10
CA PHE A 158 -6.09 -3.23 1.77
C PHE A 158 -6.93 -2.06 2.28
N PHE A 159 -8.06 -1.82 1.64
CA PHE A 159 -9.04 -0.84 2.08
C PHE A 159 -10.18 -1.54 2.81
N ASP A 160 -10.37 -1.20 4.08
CA ASP A 160 -11.38 -1.81 4.95
C ASP A 160 -12.76 -1.18 4.72
N ARG A 161 -13.61 -1.86 3.97
CA ARG A 161 -14.98 -1.41 3.66
C ARG A 161 -16.00 -1.82 4.69
N THR A 162 -15.62 -2.57 5.71
CA THR A 162 -16.58 -3.01 6.73
C THR A 162 -17.06 -1.81 7.54
N LYS A 163 -18.31 -1.87 8.00
CA LYS A 163 -18.92 -0.78 8.77
C LYS A 163 -18.09 -0.42 10.02
N PRO A 164 -17.61 -1.40 10.84
CA PRO A 164 -16.81 -1.10 12.02
C PRO A 164 -15.35 -0.72 11.72
N ALA A 165 -14.88 -0.85 10.48
CA ALA A 165 -13.50 -0.55 10.06
C ALA A 165 -12.41 -1.12 11.01
N ASN A 166 -12.59 -2.35 11.50
CA ASN A 166 -11.71 -2.97 12.50
C ASN A 166 -10.96 -4.21 11.98
N ARG A 167 -10.94 -4.45 10.66
CA ARG A 167 -10.22 -5.59 10.08
C ARG A 167 -8.71 -5.41 10.29
N ARG A 168 -8.08 -6.51 10.67
CA ARG A 168 -6.62 -6.64 10.83
C ARG A 168 -5.98 -7.35 9.64
N TRP A 169 -6.76 -8.08 8.84
CA TRP A 169 -6.29 -8.89 7.71
C TRP A 169 -7.02 -8.51 6.44
N CYS A 170 -6.30 -8.56 5.32
CA CYS A 170 -6.88 -8.29 4.00
C CYS A 170 -8.01 -9.29 3.63
N SER A 171 -7.98 -10.49 4.21
CA SER A 171 -9.03 -11.49 4.11
C SER A 171 -9.13 -12.27 5.41
N SER A 172 -10.34 -12.36 5.98
CA SER A 172 -10.62 -13.14 7.19
C SER A 172 -10.44 -14.63 6.94
N ASP A 173 -10.93 -15.11 5.80
CA ASP A 173 -10.94 -16.54 5.45
C ASP A 173 -9.55 -17.06 5.09
N ARG A 174 -8.67 -16.20 4.63
CA ARG A 174 -7.30 -16.54 4.21
C ARG A 174 -6.28 -16.16 5.29
N CYS A 175 -5.95 -14.89 5.39
CA CYS A 175 -4.93 -14.42 6.31
C CYS A 175 -5.35 -14.59 7.77
N GLY A 176 -6.62 -14.28 8.10
CA GLY A 176 -7.15 -14.46 9.44
C GLY A 176 -7.10 -15.92 9.92
N ASN A 177 -7.58 -16.84 9.10
CA ASN A 177 -7.55 -18.27 9.42
C ASN A 177 -6.12 -18.82 9.58
N ARG A 178 -5.18 -18.44 8.69
CA ARG A 178 -3.77 -18.87 8.81
C ARG A 178 -3.16 -18.43 10.14
N VAL A 179 -3.36 -17.18 10.53
CA VAL A 179 -2.84 -16.66 11.80
C VAL A 179 -3.46 -17.38 12.98
N LYS A 180 -4.79 -17.62 12.98
CA LYS A 180 -5.47 -18.35 14.03
C LYS A 180 -5.00 -19.81 14.14
N VAL A 181 -4.88 -20.52 13.03
CA VAL A 181 -4.40 -21.92 13.01
C VAL A 181 -2.95 -22.01 13.50
N ARG A 182 -2.10 -21.07 13.11
CA ARG A 182 -0.71 -21.03 13.61
C ARG A 182 -0.66 -20.80 15.11
N ALA A 183 -1.37 -19.82 15.62
CA ALA A 183 -1.44 -19.54 17.05
C ALA A 183 -2.04 -20.72 17.86
N PHE A 184 -3.02 -21.44 17.29
CA PHE A 184 -3.55 -22.66 17.90
C PHE A 184 -2.48 -23.75 17.98
N ARG A 185 -1.76 -24.02 16.91
CA ARG A 185 -0.70 -25.05 16.87
C ARG A 185 0.46 -24.72 17.82
N GLU A 186 0.85 -23.45 17.93
CA GLU A 186 1.89 -23.00 18.84
C GLU A 186 1.52 -23.25 20.31
N ARG A 187 0.27 -22.94 20.72
CA ARG A 187 -0.21 -23.22 22.08
C ARG A 187 -0.21 -24.71 22.42
N HIS A 188 -0.68 -25.57 21.51
CA HIS A 188 -0.74 -27.01 21.74
C HIS A 188 0.60 -27.72 21.66
N ARG A 189 1.63 -27.09 21.08
CA ARG A 189 3.00 -27.61 21.18
C ARG A 189 3.63 -27.34 22.53
N SER A 190 3.36 -26.21 23.15
CA SER A 190 3.83 -25.86 24.49
C SER A 190 3.18 -26.76 25.58
N ASP A 191 1.92 -27.13 25.38
CA ASP A 191 1.20 -27.98 26.34
C ASP A 191 1.57 -29.49 26.20
N GLY A 192 2.05 -29.93 25.05
CA GLY A 192 2.45 -31.33 24.79
C GLY A 192 3.89 -31.70 25.18
N GLY A 193 4.70 -30.73 25.62
CA GLY A 193 6.11 -30.94 26.01
C GLY A 193 6.35 -31.33 27.46
N GLY A 194 5.29 -31.43 28.26
CA GLY A 194 5.36 -31.64 29.72
C GLY A 194 5.07 -33.04 30.25
N ALA A 195 4.92 -34.05 29.40
CA ALA A 195 4.58 -35.41 29.89
C ALA A 195 5.47 -36.47 29.17
N ARG A 196 6.72 -36.57 29.61
CA ARG A 196 7.51 -37.81 29.59
C ARG A 196 8.41 -37.80 30.80
N LEU A 197 7.92 -38.39 31.86
CA LEU A 197 8.73 -39.02 32.90
C LEU A 197 8.77 -40.52 32.61
#